data_95fb1b74d5c1d12e434fc46d0ea4f0b6
#
_entry.id   95fb1b74d5c1d12e434fc46d0ea4f0b6
#
_cell.length_a   1.000
_cell.length_b   1.000
_cell.length_c   1.000
_cell.angle_alpha   90.00
_cell.angle_beta   90.00
_cell.angle_gamma   90.00
#
_symmetry.space_group_name_H-M   'P 1'
#
loop_
_entity.id
_entity.type
_entity.pdbx_description
1 polymer ?
#
loop_
_entity_poly.entity_id
_entity_poly.type
_entity_poly.pdbx_seq_one_letter_code
_entity_poly.pdbx_strand_id
1 'polypeptide(L)'
;MFTRKRIVIALGGNALGNTLPEQMVAVKTTAKALCDLIEEGHQVVVVHGNGPQVGMINNAMSALSREDENQPNTPLSVCVAMSQAYIGYDLQNALRE
;
A
#
# COMPACT_ATOMS: atom_id res chain seq x y z
N MET A 1 0.56 -23.25 26.00
CA MET A 1 0.44 -23.93 24.68
C MET A 1 0.26 -22.87 23.58
N PHE A 2 1.08 -22.93 22.56
CA PHE A 2 0.98 -22.02 21.43
C PHE A 2 -0.25 -22.34 20.55
N THR A 3 -1.06 -21.33 20.24
CA THR A 3 -2.19 -21.47 19.34
C THR A 3 -1.97 -20.61 18.10
N ARG A 4 -1.84 -21.28 16.96
CA ARG A 4 -1.72 -20.60 15.68
C ARG A 4 -3.04 -19.96 15.29
N LYS A 5 -3.00 -18.69 14.90
CA LYS A 5 -4.18 -17.95 14.50
C LYS A 5 -4.05 -17.45 13.07
N ARG A 6 -5.18 -17.19 12.45
CA ARG A 6 -5.25 -16.42 11.20
C ARG A 6 -5.70 -15.02 11.59
N ILE A 7 -4.87 -14.04 11.24
CA ILE A 7 -5.07 -12.66 11.66
C ILE A 7 -5.20 -11.79 10.44
N VAL A 8 -6.24 -10.97 10.39
CA VAL A 8 -6.40 -9.93 9.36
C VAL A 8 -6.01 -8.60 9.99
N ILE A 9 -5.03 -7.95 9.39
CA ILE A 9 -4.57 -6.63 9.82
C ILE A 9 -5.05 -5.60 8.81
N ALA A 10 -5.81 -4.63 9.28
CA ALA A 10 -6.31 -3.55 8.43
C ALA A 10 -5.47 -2.30 8.65
N LEU A 11 -4.86 -1.80 7.60
CA LEU A 11 -4.10 -0.55 7.62
C LEU A 11 -5.00 0.58 7.11
N GLY A 12 -5.43 1.44 8.01
CA GLY A 12 -6.33 2.55 7.68
C GLY A 12 -5.65 3.66 6.90
N GLY A 13 -6.44 4.68 6.52
CA GLY A 13 -6.02 5.73 5.60
C GLY A 13 -4.79 6.53 6.02
N ASN A 14 -4.55 6.69 7.33
CA ASN A 14 -3.38 7.43 7.81
C ASN A 14 -2.17 6.54 8.08
N ALA A 15 -2.33 5.22 8.00
CA ALA A 15 -1.27 4.27 8.34
C ALA A 15 -0.14 4.25 7.31
N LEU A 16 -0.38 4.73 6.09
CA LEU A 16 0.58 4.68 4.99
C LEU A 16 1.14 6.05 4.62
N GLY A 17 0.69 7.14 5.26
CA GLY A 17 1.12 8.49 4.93
C GLY A 17 0.53 9.00 3.61
N ASN A 18 0.91 10.21 3.23
CA ASN A 18 0.38 10.92 2.05
C ASN A 18 1.36 11.02 0.89
N THR A 19 2.64 10.78 1.14
CA THR A 19 3.70 10.87 0.13
C THR A 19 4.52 9.60 0.13
N LEU A 20 5.30 9.38 -0.92
CA LEU A 20 6.18 8.22 -0.97
C LEU A 20 7.17 8.15 0.20
N PRO A 21 7.89 9.24 0.55
CA PRO A 21 8.77 9.18 1.72
C PRO A 21 8.06 8.83 3.02
N GLU A 22 6.86 9.39 3.24
CA GLU A 22 6.05 9.06 4.42
C GLU A 22 5.62 7.59 4.40
N GLN A 23 5.23 7.09 3.23
CA GLN A 23 4.83 5.69 3.08
C GLN A 23 6.01 4.76 3.37
N MET A 24 7.20 5.08 2.89
CA MET A 24 8.39 4.26 3.13
C MET A 24 8.72 4.15 4.61
N VAL A 25 8.52 5.22 5.37
CA VAL A 25 8.71 5.20 6.84
C VAL A 25 7.59 4.40 7.51
N ALA A 26 6.35 4.65 7.11
CA ALA A 26 5.17 4.00 7.71
C ALA A 26 5.21 2.48 7.53
N VAL A 27 5.59 2.00 6.35
CA VAL A 27 5.64 0.55 6.09
C VAL A 27 6.72 -0.14 6.92
N LYS A 28 7.82 0.53 7.23
CA LYS A 28 8.86 -0.03 8.09
C LYS A 28 8.35 -0.26 9.51
N THR A 29 7.62 0.70 10.05
CA THR A 29 7.01 0.57 11.38
C THR A 29 5.98 -0.55 11.39
N THR A 30 5.12 -0.60 10.37
CA THR A 30 4.11 -1.64 10.22
C THR A 30 4.75 -3.02 10.05
N ALA A 31 5.81 -3.11 9.24
CA ALA A 31 6.50 -4.37 8.99
C ALA A 31 7.07 -4.98 10.27
N LYS A 32 7.57 -4.18 11.19
CA LYS A 32 8.06 -4.67 12.47
C LYS A 32 6.97 -5.40 13.25
N ALA A 33 5.78 -4.79 13.33
CA ALA A 33 4.66 -5.39 14.03
C ALA A 33 4.18 -6.68 13.34
N LEU A 34 4.14 -6.66 12.01
CA LEU A 34 3.76 -7.84 11.22
C LEU A 34 4.76 -8.98 11.37
N CYS A 35 6.04 -8.67 11.36
CA CYS A 35 7.10 -9.67 11.54
C CYS A 35 7.00 -10.36 12.90
N ASP A 36 6.69 -9.61 13.95
CA ASP A 36 6.52 -10.19 15.28
C ASP A 36 5.41 -11.23 15.29
N LEU A 37 4.28 -10.94 14.64
CA LEU A 37 3.18 -11.89 14.53
C LEU A 37 3.54 -13.12 13.70
N ILE A 38 4.29 -12.91 12.63
CA ILE A 38 4.74 -14.01 11.76
C ILE A 38 5.74 -14.90 12.50
N GLU A 39 6.66 -14.31 13.24
CA GLU A 39 7.63 -15.07 14.05
C GLU A 39 6.94 -15.92 15.13
N GLU A 40 5.82 -15.43 15.65
CA GLU A 40 5.02 -16.21 16.58
C GLU A 40 4.27 -17.37 15.92
N GLY A 41 4.38 -17.50 14.60
CA GLY A 41 3.78 -18.60 13.85
C GLY A 41 2.36 -18.35 13.36
N HIS A 42 1.85 -17.12 13.50
CA HIS A 42 0.52 -16.77 13.00
C HIS A 42 0.52 -16.60 11.48
N GLN A 43 -0.62 -16.88 10.87
CA GLN A 43 -0.86 -16.54 9.46
C GLN A 43 -1.48 -15.14 9.41
N VAL A 44 -0.89 -14.25 8.64
CA VAL A 44 -1.30 -12.84 8.59
C VAL A 44 -1.75 -12.50 7.17
N VAL A 45 -2.91 -11.83 7.08
CA VAL A 45 -3.41 -11.22 5.85
C VAL A 45 -3.48 -9.73 6.10
N VAL A 46 -2.89 -8.94 5.22
CA VAL A 46 -2.92 -7.48 5.33
C VAL A 46 -3.88 -6.92 4.30
N VAL A 47 -4.81 -6.10 4.75
CA VAL A 47 -5.65 -5.29 3.88
C VAL A 47 -5.35 -3.82 4.16
N HIS A 48 -5.50 -2.96 3.17
CA HIS A 48 -5.12 -1.56 3.33
C HIS A 48 -6.04 -0.63 2.56
N GLY A 49 -6.15 0.61 3.05
CA GLY A 49 -6.71 1.70 2.29
C GLY A 49 -5.71 2.23 1.26
N ASN A 50 -6.15 3.15 0.42
CA ASN A 50 -5.32 3.64 -0.69
C ASN A 50 -5.63 5.09 -1.07
N GLY A 51 -6.39 5.83 -0.26
CA GLY A 51 -6.86 7.17 -0.63
C GLY A 51 -5.78 8.10 -1.15
N PRO A 52 -4.73 8.41 -0.38
CA PRO A 52 -3.67 9.30 -0.85
C PRO A 52 -2.94 8.78 -2.10
N GLN A 53 -2.72 7.48 -2.18
CA GLN A 53 -2.01 6.85 -3.29
C GLN A 53 -2.81 6.92 -4.58
N VAL A 54 -4.10 6.61 -4.52
CA VAL A 54 -5.00 6.73 -5.69
C VAL A 54 -5.09 8.19 -6.13
N GLY A 55 -5.21 9.11 -5.18
CA GLY A 55 -5.27 10.54 -5.49
C GLY A 55 -4.04 11.02 -6.24
N MET A 56 -2.85 10.64 -5.78
CA MET A 56 -1.60 10.98 -6.44
C MET A 56 -1.53 10.40 -7.86
N ILE A 57 -1.85 9.12 -8.01
CA ILE A 57 -1.81 8.45 -9.30
C ILE A 57 -2.81 9.07 -10.27
N ASN A 58 -4.04 9.30 -9.81
CA ASN A 58 -5.07 9.91 -10.63
C ASN A 58 -4.67 11.30 -11.10
N ASN A 59 -4.10 12.11 -10.20
CA ASN A 59 -3.62 13.45 -10.55
C ASN A 59 -2.47 13.38 -11.55
N ALA A 60 -1.54 12.45 -11.38
CA ALA A 60 -0.42 12.26 -12.29
C ALA A 60 -0.90 11.85 -13.69
N MET A 61 -1.82 10.89 -13.76
CA MET A 61 -2.34 10.41 -15.04
C MET A 61 -3.20 11.47 -15.74
N SER A 62 -3.96 12.26 -14.97
CA SER A 62 -4.74 13.37 -15.53
C SER A 62 -3.83 14.46 -16.07
N ALA A 63 -2.74 14.77 -15.37
CA ALA A 63 -1.76 15.74 -15.84
C ALA A 63 -1.10 15.27 -17.15
N LEU A 64 -0.75 13.99 -17.22
CA LEU A 64 -0.18 13.39 -18.44
C LEU A 64 -1.15 13.54 -19.61
N SER A 65 -2.43 13.24 -19.41
CA SER A 65 -3.44 13.36 -20.46
C SER A 65 -3.60 14.79 -20.97
N ARG A 66 -3.44 15.78 -20.10
CA ARG A 66 -3.50 17.21 -20.51
C ARG A 66 -2.28 17.63 -21.30
N GLU A 67 -1.12 17.06 -20.99
CA GLU A 67 0.15 17.38 -21.66
C GLU A 67 0.32 16.69 -23.03
N ASP A 68 -0.26 15.50 -23.18
CA ASP A 68 -0.08 14.68 -24.37
C ASP A 68 -1.43 14.24 -24.91
N GLU A 69 -1.80 14.76 -26.09
CA GLU A 69 -3.05 14.45 -26.77
C GLU A 69 -3.22 12.96 -27.11
N ASN A 70 -2.10 12.23 -27.22
CA ASN A 70 -2.12 10.81 -27.53
C ASN A 70 -2.30 9.94 -26.29
N GLN A 71 -2.29 10.55 -25.09
CA GLN A 71 -2.51 9.84 -23.83
C GLN A 71 -3.95 10.05 -23.38
N PRO A 72 -4.82 9.04 -23.50
CA PRO A 72 -6.18 9.16 -22.99
C PRO A 72 -6.20 9.20 -21.46
N ASN A 73 -7.32 9.67 -20.91
CA ASN A 73 -7.53 9.63 -19.46
C ASN A 73 -7.51 8.19 -18.96
N THR A 74 -6.85 7.98 -17.81
CA THR A 74 -6.80 6.67 -17.18
C THR A 74 -8.02 6.50 -16.27
N PRO A 75 -8.81 5.44 -16.45
CA PRO A 75 -9.96 5.21 -15.57
C PRO A 75 -9.55 5.09 -14.10
N LEU A 76 -10.41 5.55 -13.21
CA LEU A 76 -10.15 5.48 -11.77
C LEU A 76 -9.90 4.05 -11.31
N SER A 77 -10.61 3.07 -11.88
CA SER A 77 -10.42 1.67 -11.55
C SER A 77 -8.98 1.20 -11.80
N VAL A 78 -8.35 1.70 -12.87
CA VAL A 78 -6.96 1.39 -13.19
C VAL A 78 -6.02 2.06 -12.19
N CYS A 79 -6.30 3.32 -11.81
CA CYS A 79 -5.52 4.02 -10.79
C CYS A 79 -5.59 3.27 -9.43
N VAL A 80 -6.74 2.73 -9.08
CA VAL A 80 -6.90 1.91 -7.88
C VAL A 80 -6.04 0.66 -7.98
N ALA A 81 -6.05 -0.02 -9.13
CA ALA A 81 -5.22 -1.20 -9.35
C ALA A 81 -3.73 -0.87 -9.25
N MET A 82 -3.32 0.27 -9.79
CA MET A 82 -1.93 0.74 -9.68
C MET A 82 -1.54 0.99 -8.21
N SER A 83 -2.46 1.50 -7.39
CA SER A 83 -2.19 1.74 -5.98
C SER A 83 -1.94 0.44 -5.20
N GLN A 84 -2.59 -0.64 -5.58
CA GLN A 84 -2.37 -1.95 -4.95
C GLN A 84 -0.94 -2.41 -5.15
N ALA A 85 -0.43 -2.30 -6.36
CA ALA A 85 0.95 -2.67 -6.67
C ALA A 85 1.95 -1.76 -5.94
N TYR A 86 1.69 -0.48 -5.94
CA TYR A 86 2.54 0.53 -5.29
C TYR A 86 2.68 0.25 -3.79
N ILE A 87 1.55 0.07 -3.10
CA ILE A 87 1.53 -0.16 -1.66
C ILE A 87 2.08 -1.55 -1.33
N GLY A 88 1.64 -2.58 -2.06
CA GLY A 88 2.08 -3.94 -1.85
C GLY A 88 3.58 -4.11 -2.05
N TYR A 89 4.14 -3.42 -3.03
CA TYR A 89 5.58 -3.42 -3.30
C TYR A 89 6.36 -2.87 -2.10
N ASP A 90 5.95 -1.73 -1.56
CA ASP A 90 6.62 -1.12 -0.41
C ASP A 90 6.50 -2.00 0.84
N LEU A 91 5.32 -2.57 1.10
CA LEU A 91 5.11 -3.48 2.23
C LEU A 91 5.98 -4.72 2.10
N GLN A 92 6.03 -5.32 0.93
CA GLN A 92 6.85 -6.50 0.67
C GLN A 92 8.32 -6.21 0.92
N ASN A 93 8.81 -5.09 0.42
CA ASN A 93 10.22 -4.71 0.62
C ASN A 93 10.53 -4.47 2.10
N ALA A 94 9.64 -3.80 2.83
CA ALA A 94 9.83 -3.56 4.25
C ALA A 94 9.86 -4.86 5.05
N LEU A 95 9.01 -5.82 4.70
CA LEU A 95 8.97 -7.13 5.37
C LEU A 95 10.23 -7.96 5.12
N ARG A 96 10.87 -7.76 3.97
CA ARG A 96 12.12 -8.48 3.62
C ARG A 96 13.35 -7.93 4.33
N GLU A 97 13.28 -6.72 4.79
CA GLU A 97 14.36 -6.13 5.58
C GLU A 97 14.25 -6.65 7.02
#